data_ff2d2bb2e1130edcf3b3be4d86b22887
#
_entry.id   ff2d2bb2e1130edcf3b3be4d86b22887
#
_cell.length_a   1.000
_cell.length_b   1.000
_cell.length_c   1.000
_cell.angle_alpha   90.00
_cell.angle_beta   90.00
_cell.angle_gamma   90.00
#
_symmetry.space_group_name_H-M   'P 1'
#
loop_
_entity.id
_entity.type
_entity.pdbx_description
1 polymer ?
#
loop_
_entity_poly.entity_id
_entity_poly.type
_entity_poly.pdbx_seq_one_letter_code
_entity_poly.pdbx_strand_id
1 'polypeptide(L)'
;MEYNKKKKYKFSLFFLNDLLKHLPKKRRRSFNIFISIFLFSSIIEALNVSLMLPMVSIFENISNVENFPLLKNLMLALDINTREQILKYVALSFIFISIICGLTKYFSSKLLYFFSSSVESDVREKIFYNNMHQSYEYHLNKNSTEALTIITQKAHFLFNMLTAYLGILSSLLLIFAITITLFWLKPIITFSLFVFISTIFTLIYFFNKKKISSMSKTISEKQFSITFIFQEAFGFISEILLYSIQNIFIDRFNQSSKVLAKNLAKSRIIGEAPRIYLEYIIIILFVLFLYYFATYSSNNKIDIALISLLGFAALKLLPLSGKIYNYYSTIKSLQNIFEDIMNILKNSNVENKIEKRNINKIAFKNNIKLHNINFTYNNENKREKVLNNFNFEIKKNSFVGIKGSTGKGKSTLIKILMCLIKPDTGHIEIDGVKLDINNIYSWQNKISILP
;
A
#
# COMPACT_ATOMS: atom_id res chain seq x y z
N MET A 1 -17.79 9.65 23.50
CA MET A 1 -17.23 8.39 22.95
C MET A 1 -15.72 8.56 22.85
N GLU A 2 -14.98 7.74 23.58
CA GLU A 2 -13.52 7.77 23.60
C GLU A 2 -12.96 7.60 22.17
N TYR A 3 -12.24 8.60 21.73
CA TYR A 3 -11.37 8.50 20.56
C TYR A 3 -10.37 7.37 20.82
N ASN A 4 -10.71 6.16 20.40
CA ASN A 4 -9.84 4.99 20.49
C ASN A 4 -8.46 5.41 20.01
N LYS A 5 -7.46 5.40 20.90
CA LYS A 5 -6.06 5.71 20.62
C LYS A 5 -5.67 5.00 19.33
N LYS A 6 -5.53 5.76 18.24
CA LYS A 6 -5.05 5.25 16.93
C LYS A 6 -3.78 4.46 17.22
N LYS A 7 -3.83 3.14 17.11
CA LYS A 7 -2.63 2.31 17.22
C LYS A 7 -1.68 2.75 16.12
N LYS A 8 -0.58 3.41 16.49
CA LYS A 8 0.49 3.75 15.56
C LYS A 8 1.11 2.45 15.08
N TYR A 9 0.85 2.09 13.84
CA TYR A 9 1.55 1.00 13.19
C TYR A 9 3.00 1.39 13.00
N LYS A 10 3.89 0.83 13.83
CA LYS A 10 5.33 0.97 13.61
C LYS A 10 5.68 0.23 12.32
N PHE A 11 6.65 0.76 11.57
CA PHE A 11 7.29 0.08 10.46
C PHE A 11 7.75 -1.31 10.94
N SER A 12 7.06 -2.35 10.53
CA SER A 12 7.42 -3.72 10.87
C SER A 12 6.95 -4.69 9.76
N LEU A 13 7.68 -5.79 9.58
CA LEU A 13 7.28 -6.90 8.70
C LEU A 13 5.93 -7.52 9.12
N PHE A 14 5.51 -7.35 10.38
CA PHE A 14 4.18 -7.73 10.88
C PHE A 14 3.02 -7.05 10.14
N PHE A 15 3.27 -5.91 9.51
CA PHE A 15 2.34 -5.18 8.70
C PHE A 15 1.76 -5.99 7.51
N LEU A 16 2.64 -6.60 6.69
CA LEU A 16 2.21 -7.47 5.59
C LEU A 16 1.41 -8.66 6.11
N ASN A 17 1.82 -9.23 7.23
CA ASN A 17 1.09 -10.32 7.86
C ASN A 17 -0.31 -9.92 8.32
N ASP A 18 -0.46 -8.72 8.90
CA ASP A 18 -1.78 -8.21 9.30
C ASP A 18 -2.67 -7.95 8.09
N LEU A 19 -2.12 -7.35 7.03
CA LEU A 19 -2.87 -7.15 5.78
C LEU A 19 -3.28 -8.50 5.15
N LEU A 20 -2.34 -9.44 5.04
CA LEU A 20 -2.59 -10.77 4.46
C LEU A 20 -3.63 -11.60 5.24
N LYS A 21 -3.83 -11.35 6.56
CA LYS A 21 -4.90 -11.96 7.34
C LYS A 21 -6.30 -11.55 6.88
N HIS A 22 -6.43 -10.32 6.37
CA HIS A 22 -7.69 -9.76 5.88
C HIS A 22 -7.97 -10.08 4.41
N LEU A 23 -7.03 -10.76 3.71
CA LEU A 23 -7.13 -11.11 2.31
C LEU A 23 -7.49 -12.61 2.09
N PRO A 24 -8.05 -12.97 0.91
CA PRO A 24 -8.35 -14.34 0.54
C PRO A 24 -7.12 -15.26 0.63
N LYS A 25 -7.32 -16.55 0.96
CA LYS A 25 -6.25 -17.58 1.02
C LYS A 25 -5.42 -17.67 -0.29
N LYS A 26 -6.03 -17.39 -1.44
CA LYS A 26 -5.37 -17.34 -2.75
C LYS A 26 -4.21 -16.32 -2.76
N ARG A 27 -4.36 -15.15 -2.12
CA ARG A 27 -3.32 -14.12 -2.07
C ARG A 27 -2.11 -14.52 -1.24
N ARG A 28 -2.32 -15.28 -0.16
CA ARG A 28 -1.21 -15.83 0.64
C ARG A 28 -0.36 -16.82 -0.16
N ARG A 29 -1.00 -17.66 -1.00
CA ARG A 29 -0.26 -18.56 -1.92
C ARG A 29 0.53 -17.77 -2.96
N SER A 30 -0.08 -16.75 -3.57
CA SER A 30 0.61 -15.86 -4.52
C SER A 30 1.80 -15.14 -3.90
N PHE A 31 1.71 -14.75 -2.63
CA PHE A 31 2.81 -14.13 -1.88
C PHE A 31 3.99 -15.11 -1.68
N ASN A 32 3.72 -16.35 -1.33
CA ASN A 32 4.77 -17.37 -1.19
C ASN A 32 5.47 -17.67 -2.52
N ILE A 33 4.71 -17.77 -3.63
CA ILE A 33 5.27 -17.93 -4.99
C ILE A 33 6.15 -16.72 -5.33
N PHE A 34 5.72 -15.52 -5.02
CA PHE A 34 6.50 -14.31 -5.22
C PHE A 34 7.84 -14.37 -4.48
N ILE A 35 7.85 -14.74 -3.18
CA ILE A 35 9.09 -14.88 -2.40
C ILE A 35 10.02 -15.91 -3.03
N SER A 36 9.50 -17.08 -3.42
CA SER A 36 10.32 -18.15 -4.02
C SER A 36 10.99 -17.71 -5.33
N ILE A 37 10.26 -17.01 -6.20
CA ILE A 37 10.81 -16.48 -7.45
C ILE A 37 11.83 -15.38 -7.20
N PHE A 38 11.62 -14.54 -6.18
CA PHE A 38 12.60 -13.52 -5.80
C PHE A 38 13.88 -14.12 -5.23
N LEU A 39 13.80 -15.17 -4.42
CA LEU A 39 14.97 -15.91 -3.93
C LEU A 39 15.75 -16.51 -5.11
N PHE A 40 15.07 -17.16 -6.03
CA PHE A 40 15.69 -17.69 -7.24
C PHE A 40 16.36 -16.60 -8.09
N SER A 41 15.68 -15.49 -8.33
CA SER A 41 16.24 -14.34 -9.06
C SER A 41 17.49 -13.76 -8.35
N SER A 42 17.50 -13.71 -7.01
CA SER A 42 18.65 -13.20 -6.27
C SER A 42 19.87 -14.11 -6.35
N ILE A 43 19.68 -15.42 -6.39
CA ILE A 43 20.76 -16.39 -6.59
C ILE A 43 21.37 -16.25 -7.98
N ILE A 44 20.54 -16.11 -9.02
CA ILE A 44 21.04 -15.92 -10.39
C ILE A 44 21.80 -14.59 -10.53
N GLU A 45 21.31 -13.51 -9.91
CA GLU A 45 22.01 -12.21 -9.90
C GLU A 45 23.38 -12.32 -9.19
N ALA A 46 23.44 -13.08 -8.06
CA ALA A 46 24.68 -13.33 -7.36
C ALA A 46 25.69 -14.12 -8.21
N LEU A 47 25.23 -15.15 -8.93
CA LEU A 47 26.04 -15.90 -9.87
C LEU A 47 26.57 -15.00 -11.01
N ASN A 48 25.73 -14.13 -11.56
CA ASN A 48 26.13 -13.19 -12.60
C ASN A 48 27.25 -12.24 -12.13
N VAL A 49 27.18 -11.77 -10.87
CA VAL A 49 28.23 -10.93 -10.28
C VAL A 49 29.51 -11.74 -10.04
N SER A 50 29.41 -12.96 -9.53
CA SER A 50 30.58 -13.80 -9.24
C SER A 50 31.37 -14.19 -10.51
N LEU A 51 30.69 -14.40 -11.62
CA LEU A 51 31.31 -14.75 -12.90
C LEU A 51 32.08 -13.61 -13.55
N MET A 52 31.90 -12.37 -13.11
CA MET A 52 32.64 -11.23 -13.63
C MET A 52 34.16 -11.35 -13.36
N LEU A 53 34.52 -11.85 -12.15
CA LEU A 53 35.94 -11.99 -11.77
C LEU A 53 36.66 -13.04 -12.64
N PRO A 54 36.21 -14.30 -12.80
CA PRO A 54 36.88 -15.25 -13.67
C PRO A 54 36.86 -14.82 -15.13
N MET A 55 35.77 -14.18 -15.59
CA MET A 55 35.71 -13.68 -17.00
C MET A 55 36.84 -12.70 -17.25
N VAL A 56 37.00 -11.65 -16.46
CA VAL A 56 38.02 -10.64 -16.71
C VAL A 56 39.41 -11.18 -16.46
N SER A 57 39.66 -11.99 -15.43
CA SER A 57 40.98 -12.57 -15.15
C SER A 57 41.46 -13.52 -16.24
N ILE A 58 40.56 -14.30 -16.87
CA ILE A 58 40.86 -15.17 -17.99
C ILE A 58 41.13 -14.35 -19.28
N PHE A 59 40.41 -13.24 -19.48
CA PHE A 59 40.64 -12.35 -20.60
C PHE A 59 41.99 -11.63 -20.50
N GLU A 60 42.42 -11.31 -19.25
CA GLU A 60 43.76 -10.76 -19.01
C GLU A 60 44.86 -11.79 -19.26
N ASN A 61 44.73 -12.97 -18.66
CA ASN A 61 45.69 -14.08 -18.89
C ASN A 61 44.98 -15.43 -18.78
N ILE A 62 45.12 -16.26 -19.82
CA ILE A 62 44.47 -17.59 -19.88
C ILE A 62 44.98 -18.55 -18.84
N SER A 63 46.25 -18.46 -18.39
CA SER A 63 46.79 -19.25 -17.33
C SER A 63 45.96 -19.13 -16.04
N ASN A 64 45.22 -18.04 -15.85
CA ASN A 64 44.33 -17.82 -14.72
C ASN A 64 43.14 -18.80 -14.68
N VAL A 65 42.85 -19.57 -15.73
CA VAL A 65 41.84 -20.65 -15.69
C VAL A 65 42.12 -21.65 -14.57
N GLU A 66 43.41 -21.89 -14.27
CA GLU A 66 43.80 -22.82 -13.19
C GLU A 66 43.32 -22.40 -11.81
N ASN A 67 43.12 -21.09 -11.58
CA ASN A 67 42.59 -20.53 -10.35
C ASN A 67 41.10 -20.79 -10.15
N PHE A 68 40.38 -21.29 -11.17
CA PHE A 68 38.93 -21.52 -11.14
C PHE A 68 38.60 -22.99 -11.41
N PRO A 69 38.65 -23.90 -10.40
CA PRO A 69 38.52 -25.33 -10.57
C PRO A 69 37.25 -25.78 -11.30
N LEU A 70 36.12 -25.10 -11.06
CA LEU A 70 34.84 -25.41 -11.72
C LEU A 70 34.91 -25.14 -13.23
N LEU A 71 35.49 -24.02 -13.66
CA LEU A 71 35.64 -23.69 -15.07
C LEU A 71 36.68 -24.62 -15.75
N LYS A 72 37.78 -24.92 -15.05
CA LYS A 72 38.79 -25.87 -15.54
C LYS A 72 38.15 -27.26 -15.78
N ASN A 73 37.40 -27.80 -14.85
CA ASN A 73 36.75 -29.09 -14.99
C ASN A 73 35.74 -29.13 -16.14
N LEU A 74 34.94 -28.05 -16.32
CA LEU A 74 34.02 -27.89 -17.44
C LEU A 74 34.74 -27.82 -18.80
N MET A 75 35.87 -27.12 -18.88
CA MET A 75 36.66 -27.01 -20.12
C MET A 75 37.30 -28.34 -20.47
N LEU A 76 37.82 -29.07 -19.49
CA LEU A 76 38.36 -30.42 -19.69
C LEU A 76 37.27 -31.39 -20.18
N ALA A 77 36.08 -31.32 -19.60
CA ALA A 77 34.94 -32.19 -19.98
C ALA A 77 34.42 -31.86 -21.43
N LEU A 78 34.67 -30.67 -21.94
CA LEU A 78 34.25 -30.26 -23.28
C LEU A 78 35.38 -30.24 -24.31
N ASP A 79 36.58 -30.78 -23.99
CA ASP A 79 37.78 -30.78 -24.82
C ASP A 79 38.19 -29.39 -25.39
N ILE A 80 38.00 -28.34 -24.55
CA ILE A 80 38.30 -26.95 -24.92
C ILE A 80 39.77 -26.65 -24.57
N ASN A 81 40.65 -26.66 -25.57
CA ASN A 81 42.10 -26.54 -25.34
C ASN A 81 42.72 -25.31 -26.00
N THR A 82 42.04 -24.68 -26.98
CA THR A 82 42.59 -23.51 -27.67
C THR A 82 42.22 -22.21 -27.00
N ARG A 83 43.12 -21.21 -27.06
CA ARG A 83 42.91 -19.88 -26.50
C ARG A 83 41.61 -19.23 -26.96
N GLU A 84 41.31 -19.28 -28.22
CA GLU A 84 40.12 -18.66 -28.82
C GLU A 84 38.83 -19.35 -28.33
N GLN A 85 38.85 -20.68 -28.23
CA GLN A 85 37.72 -21.45 -27.71
C GLN A 85 37.43 -21.11 -26.25
N ILE A 86 38.45 -21.05 -25.38
CA ILE A 86 38.31 -20.70 -23.98
C ILE A 86 37.64 -19.32 -23.82
N LEU A 87 38.17 -18.30 -24.50
CA LEU A 87 37.62 -16.93 -24.45
C LEU A 87 36.18 -16.89 -24.97
N LYS A 88 35.91 -17.59 -26.09
CA LYS A 88 34.56 -17.68 -26.66
C LYS A 88 33.54 -18.31 -25.68
N TYR A 89 33.86 -19.46 -25.10
CA TYR A 89 32.92 -20.14 -24.19
C TYR A 89 32.71 -19.40 -22.87
N VAL A 90 33.75 -18.76 -22.33
CA VAL A 90 33.62 -17.91 -21.13
C VAL A 90 32.72 -16.71 -21.43
N ALA A 91 32.90 -16.04 -22.56
CA ALA A 91 32.04 -14.93 -22.97
C ALA A 91 30.59 -15.37 -23.18
N LEU A 92 30.39 -16.49 -23.92
CA LEU A 92 29.04 -17.02 -24.16
C LEU A 92 28.34 -17.42 -22.88
N SER A 93 29.04 -18.05 -21.92
CA SER A 93 28.45 -18.42 -20.62
C SER A 93 28.01 -17.20 -19.82
N PHE A 94 28.81 -16.13 -19.80
CA PHE A 94 28.47 -14.88 -19.13
C PHE A 94 27.26 -14.20 -19.79
N ILE A 95 27.21 -14.15 -21.14
CA ILE A 95 26.07 -13.61 -21.89
C ILE A 95 24.81 -14.41 -21.59
N PHE A 96 24.88 -15.74 -21.60
CA PHE A 96 23.75 -16.62 -21.35
C PHE A 96 23.17 -16.41 -19.93
N ILE A 97 24.04 -16.37 -18.91
CA ILE A 97 23.61 -16.12 -17.52
C ILE A 97 23.05 -14.70 -17.38
N SER A 98 23.62 -13.70 -18.06
CA SER A 98 23.10 -12.33 -18.05
C SER A 98 21.70 -12.22 -18.66
N ILE A 99 21.44 -12.97 -19.75
CA ILE A 99 20.09 -13.06 -20.35
C ILE A 99 19.09 -13.69 -19.36
N ILE A 100 19.45 -14.80 -18.72
CA ILE A 100 18.60 -15.46 -17.71
C ILE A 100 18.35 -14.51 -16.54
N CYS A 101 19.36 -13.78 -16.08
CA CYS A 101 19.23 -12.77 -15.03
C CYS A 101 18.22 -11.66 -15.43
N GLY A 102 18.29 -11.17 -16.67
CA GLY A 102 17.36 -10.19 -17.20
C GLY A 102 15.92 -10.70 -17.25
N LEU A 103 15.72 -11.94 -17.73
CA LEU A 103 14.42 -12.58 -17.78
C LEU A 103 13.82 -12.81 -16.39
N THR A 104 14.59 -13.39 -15.45
CA THR A 104 14.11 -13.64 -14.08
C THR A 104 13.75 -12.34 -13.36
N LYS A 105 14.51 -11.27 -13.59
CA LYS A 105 14.23 -9.93 -13.04
C LYS A 105 12.94 -9.33 -13.61
N TYR A 106 12.71 -9.49 -14.92
CA TYR A 106 11.47 -9.05 -15.57
C TYR A 106 10.26 -9.79 -14.98
N PHE A 107 10.32 -11.13 -14.88
CA PHE A 107 9.23 -11.93 -14.30
C PHE A 107 8.98 -11.59 -12.82
N SER A 108 10.03 -11.39 -12.05
CA SER A 108 9.93 -10.97 -10.64
C SER A 108 9.24 -9.62 -10.50
N SER A 109 9.61 -8.63 -11.32
CA SER A 109 8.98 -7.31 -11.33
C SER A 109 7.52 -7.39 -11.77
N LYS A 110 7.21 -8.19 -12.81
CA LYS A 110 5.84 -8.43 -13.26
C LYS A 110 4.98 -8.98 -12.13
N LEU A 111 5.45 -10.01 -11.43
CA LEU A 111 4.72 -10.59 -10.29
C LEU A 111 4.50 -9.60 -9.16
N LEU A 112 5.49 -8.77 -8.84
CA LEU A 112 5.39 -7.72 -7.82
C LEU A 112 4.24 -6.75 -8.12
N TYR A 113 4.20 -6.22 -9.34
CA TYR A 113 3.17 -5.25 -9.72
C TYR A 113 1.78 -5.89 -9.82
N PHE A 114 1.66 -7.08 -10.42
CA PHE A 114 0.36 -7.78 -10.50
C PHE A 114 -0.17 -8.20 -9.13
N PHE A 115 0.71 -8.65 -8.23
CA PHE A 115 0.32 -8.96 -6.86
C PHE A 115 -0.19 -7.71 -6.12
N SER A 116 0.57 -6.60 -6.17
CA SER A 116 0.19 -5.36 -5.50
C SER A 116 -1.13 -4.79 -6.04
N SER A 117 -1.34 -4.82 -7.36
CA SER A 117 -2.60 -4.38 -7.99
C SER A 117 -3.77 -5.27 -7.60
N SER A 118 -3.56 -6.58 -7.54
CA SER A 118 -4.60 -7.51 -7.12
C SER A 118 -5.03 -7.31 -5.66
N VAL A 119 -4.06 -7.05 -4.77
CA VAL A 119 -4.35 -6.74 -3.35
C VAL A 119 -5.09 -5.41 -3.22
N GLU A 120 -4.71 -4.40 -4.00
CA GLU A 120 -5.42 -3.12 -4.06
C GLU A 120 -6.90 -3.34 -4.42
N SER A 121 -7.18 -4.15 -5.46
CA SER A 121 -8.54 -4.47 -5.90
C SER A 121 -9.33 -5.20 -4.79
N ASP A 122 -8.75 -6.23 -4.18
CA ASP A 122 -9.42 -6.99 -3.10
C ASP A 122 -9.75 -6.08 -1.90
N VAL A 123 -8.87 -5.12 -1.59
CA VAL A 123 -9.10 -4.16 -0.49
C VAL A 123 -10.19 -3.16 -0.85
N ARG A 124 -10.23 -2.65 -2.09
CA ARG A 124 -11.32 -1.77 -2.56
C ARG A 124 -12.67 -2.46 -2.47
N GLU A 125 -12.76 -3.69 -2.96
CA GLU A 125 -13.97 -4.51 -2.89
C GLU A 125 -14.42 -4.68 -1.44
N LYS A 126 -13.50 -5.08 -0.55
CA LYS A 126 -13.81 -5.30 0.86
C LYS A 126 -14.26 -4.02 1.57
N ILE A 127 -13.62 -2.89 1.31
CA ILE A 127 -14.03 -1.58 1.88
C ILE A 127 -15.41 -1.19 1.38
N PHE A 128 -15.67 -1.35 0.07
CA PHE A 128 -16.98 -1.05 -0.51
C PHE A 128 -18.07 -1.94 0.08
N TYR A 129 -17.84 -3.25 0.10
CA TYR A 129 -18.74 -4.22 0.72
C TYR A 129 -19.06 -3.86 2.17
N ASN A 130 -18.04 -3.56 2.96
CA ASN A 130 -18.21 -3.21 4.36
C ASN A 130 -19.01 -1.92 4.55
N ASN A 131 -18.80 -0.90 3.70
CA ASN A 131 -19.57 0.34 3.75
C ASN A 131 -21.05 0.09 3.39
N MET A 132 -21.33 -0.70 2.35
CA MET A 132 -22.72 -0.99 1.92
C MET A 132 -23.53 -1.76 2.99
N HIS A 133 -22.87 -2.54 3.82
CA HIS A 133 -23.51 -3.34 4.86
C HIS A 133 -23.52 -2.68 6.26
N GLN A 134 -23.13 -1.42 6.36
CA GLN A 134 -23.25 -0.65 7.61
C GLN A 134 -24.70 -0.21 7.85
N SER A 135 -25.01 0.10 9.13
CA SER A 135 -26.33 0.63 9.50
C SER A 135 -26.57 2.01 8.87
N TYR A 136 -27.83 2.36 8.70
CA TYR A 136 -28.21 3.69 8.22
C TYR A 136 -27.72 4.80 9.16
N GLU A 137 -27.71 4.56 10.48
CA GLU A 137 -27.15 5.49 11.48
C GLU A 137 -25.67 5.78 11.27
N TYR A 138 -24.91 4.76 10.85
CA TYR A 138 -23.49 4.96 10.48
C TYR A 138 -23.35 5.94 9.30
N HIS A 139 -24.22 5.81 8.28
CA HIS A 139 -24.21 6.69 7.12
C HIS A 139 -24.69 8.11 7.42
N LEU A 140 -25.61 8.28 8.37
CA LEU A 140 -26.04 9.62 8.83
C LEU A 140 -24.92 10.39 9.54
N ASN A 141 -24.10 9.66 10.33
CA ASN A 141 -23.04 10.25 11.14
C ASN A 141 -21.69 10.34 10.45
N LYS A 142 -21.55 9.74 9.25
CA LYS A 142 -20.30 9.67 8.53
C LYS A 142 -20.35 10.45 7.22
N ASN A 143 -19.33 11.27 7.00
CA ASN A 143 -19.22 12.02 5.77
C ASN A 143 -18.95 11.09 4.58
N SER A 144 -19.83 11.11 3.58
CA SER A 144 -19.68 10.34 2.33
C SER A 144 -18.36 10.63 1.60
N THR A 145 -17.83 11.85 1.74
CA THR A 145 -16.52 12.25 1.20
C THR A 145 -15.39 11.38 1.71
N GLU A 146 -15.43 11.00 3.01
CA GLU A 146 -14.39 10.14 3.59
C GLU A 146 -14.39 8.77 2.93
N ALA A 147 -15.57 8.15 2.79
CA ALA A 147 -15.72 6.84 2.15
C ALA A 147 -15.26 6.90 0.67
N LEU A 148 -15.68 7.92 -0.08
CA LEU A 148 -15.27 8.12 -1.46
C LEU A 148 -13.76 8.29 -1.58
N THR A 149 -13.15 9.17 -0.77
CA THR A 149 -11.70 9.40 -0.78
C THR A 149 -10.90 8.13 -0.51
N ILE A 150 -11.39 7.29 0.40
CA ILE A 150 -10.72 6.04 0.76
C ILE A 150 -10.77 5.05 -0.40
N ILE A 151 -11.93 4.85 -1.01
CA ILE A 151 -12.10 3.87 -2.10
C ILE A 151 -11.37 4.30 -3.36
N THR A 152 -11.47 5.58 -3.75
CA THR A 152 -10.95 6.05 -5.05
C THR A 152 -9.48 6.40 -5.01
N GLN A 153 -9.01 7.07 -3.96
CA GLN A 153 -7.67 7.66 -3.88
C GLN A 153 -6.75 6.97 -2.89
N LYS A 154 -7.19 6.78 -1.63
CA LYS A 154 -6.34 6.17 -0.61
C LYS A 154 -6.02 4.71 -0.92
N ALA A 155 -6.94 3.95 -1.53
CA ALA A 155 -6.67 2.58 -1.96
C ALA A 155 -5.56 2.50 -3.02
N HIS A 156 -5.45 3.48 -3.94
CA HIS A 156 -4.34 3.53 -4.89
C HIS A 156 -2.98 3.74 -4.20
N PHE A 157 -2.93 4.52 -3.13
CA PHE A 157 -1.69 4.66 -2.35
C PHE A 157 -1.28 3.36 -1.66
N LEU A 158 -2.23 2.45 -1.39
CA LEU A 158 -1.92 1.10 -0.90
C LEU A 158 -1.09 0.31 -1.92
N PHE A 159 -1.40 0.40 -3.22
CA PHE A 159 -0.57 -0.20 -4.27
C PHE A 159 0.88 0.28 -4.18
N ASN A 160 1.09 1.61 -4.12
CA ASN A 160 2.44 2.18 -4.01
C ASN A 160 3.16 1.74 -2.73
N MET A 161 2.43 1.59 -1.64
CA MET A 161 2.99 1.14 -0.37
C MET A 161 3.36 -0.34 -0.40
N LEU A 162 2.51 -1.19 -0.99
CA LEU A 162 2.80 -2.62 -1.17
C LEU A 162 3.99 -2.85 -2.10
N THR A 163 4.04 -2.15 -3.23
CA THR A 163 5.18 -2.23 -4.15
C THR A 163 6.47 -1.80 -3.46
N ALA A 164 6.41 -0.79 -2.59
CA ALA A 164 7.56 -0.35 -1.82
C ALA A 164 7.99 -1.40 -0.76
N TYR A 165 7.06 -2.02 -0.03
CA TYR A 165 7.39 -3.09 0.93
C TYR A 165 8.03 -4.31 0.26
N LEU A 166 7.40 -4.79 -0.81
CA LEU A 166 7.91 -5.93 -1.56
C LEU A 166 9.22 -5.58 -2.27
N GLY A 167 9.36 -4.33 -2.71
CA GLY A 167 10.58 -3.79 -3.29
C GLY A 167 11.74 -3.72 -2.29
N ILE A 168 11.50 -3.36 -1.02
CA ILE A 168 12.52 -3.45 0.04
C ILE A 168 12.96 -4.89 0.22
N LEU A 169 11.99 -5.82 0.38
CA LEU A 169 12.30 -7.23 0.58
C LEU A 169 13.15 -7.80 -0.56
N SER A 170 12.75 -7.52 -1.80
CA SER A 170 13.50 -7.97 -2.97
C SER A 170 14.90 -7.36 -3.06
N SER A 171 15.03 -6.04 -2.78
CA SER A 171 16.33 -5.37 -2.82
C SER A 171 17.26 -5.85 -1.72
N LEU A 172 16.74 -6.15 -0.52
CA LEU A 172 17.53 -6.73 0.58
C LEU A 172 18.04 -8.13 0.24
N LEU A 173 17.20 -8.99 -0.36
CA LEU A 173 17.62 -10.33 -0.80
C LEU A 173 18.73 -10.26 -1.86
N LEU A 174 18.60 -9.35 -2.83
CA LEU A 174 19.62 -9.12 -3.85
C LEU A 174 20.94 -8.59 -3.24
N ILE A 175 20.88 -7.59 -2.37
CA ILE A 175 22.07 -7.06 -1.69
C ILE A 175 22.74 -8.16 -0.88
N PHE A 176 21.98 -8.93 -0.12
CA PHE A 176 22.50 -10.01 0.69
C PHE A 176 23.19 -11.08 -0.17
N ALA A 177 22.58 -11.49 -1.27
CA ALA A 177 23.17 -12.45 -2.20
C ALA A 177 24.49 -11.90 -2.82
N ILE A 178 24.52 -10.66 -3.30
CA ILE A 178 25.71 -10.05 -3.88
C ILE A 178 26.80 -9.85 -2.80
N THR A 179 26.45 -9.41 -1.59
CA THR A 179 27.45 -9.19 -0.53
C THR A 179 28.07 -10.49 -0.04
N ILE A 180 27.33 -11.60 0.03
CA ILE A 180 27.88 -12.93 0.35
C ILE A 180 28.92 -13.34 -0.71
N THR A 181 28.58 -13.21 -1.99
CA THR A 181 29.53 -13.60 -3.07
C THR A 181 30.79 -12.74 -3.06
N LEU A 182 30.68 -11.42 -2.85
CA LEU A 182 31.81 -10.55 -2.71
C LEU A 182 32.65 -10.84 -1.45
N PHE A 183 32.00 -11.19 -0.36
CA PHE A 183 32.68 -11.54 0.91
C PHE A 183 33.52 -12.81 0.76
N TRP A 184 33.01 -13.79 0.00
CA TRP A 184 33.78 -15.00 -0.34
C TRP A 184 35.02 -14.70 -1.18
N LEU A 185 34.94 -13.72 -2.08
CA LEU A 185 36.03 -13.37 -2.99
C LEU A 185 37.08 -12.46 -2.33
N LYS A 186 36.65 -11.40 -1.65
CA LYS A 186 37.51 -10.37 -1.03
C LYS A 186 36.87 -9.80 0.25
N PRO A 187 37.02 -10.46 1.43
CA PRO A 187 36.27 -10.17 2.64
C PRO A 187 36.52 -8.76 3.19
N ILE A 188 37.77 -8.29 3.22
CA ILE A 188 38.14 -6.99 3.81
C ILE A 188 37.54 -5.84 3.02
N ILE A 189 37.63 -5.89 1.69
CA ILE A 189 37.10 -4.84 0.81
C ILE A 189 35.57 -4.80 0.88
N THR A 190 34.94 -5.96 0.88
CA THR A 190 33.48 -6.06 0.97
C THR A 190 32.96 -5.51 2.29
N PHE A 191 33.61 -5.84 3.40
CA PHE A 191 33.24 -5.33 4.72
C PHE A 191 33.38 -3.81 4.80
N SER A 192 34.49 -3.23 4.30
CA SER A 192 34.69 -1.78 4.30
C SER A 192 33.64 -1.04 3.47
N LEU A 193 33.30 -1.54 2.28
CA LEU A 193 32.24 -0.98 1.43
C LEU A 193 30.87 -1.07 2.11
N PHE A 194 30.56 -2.20 2.74
CA PHE A 194 29.28 -2.37 3.44
C PHE A 194 29.13 -1.39 4.60
N VAL A 195 30.17 -1.25 5.44
CA VAL A 195 30.20 -0.28 6.55
C VAL A 195 30.04 1.15 6.04
N PHE A 196 30.77 1.52 4.98
CA PHE A 196 30.70 2.85 4.37
C PHE A 196 29.28 3.19 3.88
N ILE A 197 28.70 2.32 3.06
CA ILE A 197 27.35 2.52 2.52
C ILE A 197 26.32 2.58 3.65
N SER A 198 26.38 1.65 4.61
CA SER A 198 25.48 1.60 5.75
C SER A 198 25.52 2.87 6.61
N THR A 199 26.71 3.39 6.88
CA THR A 199 26.90 4.61 7.66
C THR A 199 26.24 5.82 6.98
N ILE A 200 26.46 6.00 5.68
CA ILE A 200 25.87 7.12 4.93
C ILE A 200 24.34 7.04 4.93
N PHE A 201 23.76 5.85 4.67
CA PHE A 201 22.30 5.70 4.70
C PHE A 201 21.72 5.94 6.09
N THR A 202 22.41 5.52 7.13
CA THR A 202 21.99 5.74 8.52
C THR A 202 21.98 7.23 8.86
N LEU A 203 23.01 7.98 8.49
CA LEU A 203 23.06 9.44 8.66
C LEU A 203 21.90 10.12 7.92
N ILE A 204 21.69 9.81 6.65
CA ILE A 204 20.60 10.39 5.84
C ILE A 204 19.22 10.06 6.45
N TYR A 205 19.04 8.85 6.98
CA TYR A 205 17.82 8.44 7.67
C TYR A 205 17.52 9.34 8.88
N PHE A 206 18.50 9.57 9.77
CA PHE A 206 18.31 10.39 10.96
C PHE A 206 17.91 11.84 10.62
N PHE A 207 18.54 12.43 9.59
CA PHE A 207 18.24 13.81 9.16
C PHE A 207 16.82 13.95 8.57
N ASN A 208 16.31 12.95 7.87
CA ASN A 208 15.07 13.08 7.11
C ASN A 208 13.83 12.49 7.81
N LYS A 209 13.98 11.65 8.83
CA LYS A 209 12.90 10.93 9.51
C LYS A 209 11.73 11.83 9.97
N LYS A 210 12.03 12.96 10.64
CA LYS A 210 11.02 13.90 11.14
C LYS A 210 10.27 14.57 9.98
N LYS A 211 11.00 14.98 8.95
CA LYS A 211 10.47 15.70 7.79
C LYS A 211 9.49 14.83 6.97
N ILE A 212 9.84 13.57 6.70
CA ILE A 212 8.98 12.64 5.99
C ILE A 212 7.69 12.36 6.78
N SER A 213 7.80 12.20 8.11
CA SER A 213 6.63 11.94 8.96
C SER A 213 5.63 13.11 8.98
N SER A 214 6.08 14.36 9.00
CA SER A 214 5.19 15.52 8.93
C SER A 214 4.49 15.63 7.57
N MET A 215 5.21 15.32 6.49
CA MET A 215 4.63 15.29 5.14
C MET A 215 3.49 14.27 5.00
N SER A 216 3.62 13.09 5.63
CA SER A 216 2.58 12.05 5.60
C SER A 216 1.23 12.56 6.11
N LYS A 217 1.23 13.31 7.21
CA LYS A 217 0.00 13.91 7.75
C LYS A 217 -0.61 14.90 6.77
N THR A 218 0.22 15.83 6.25
CA THR A 218 -0.24 16.86 5.29
C THR A 218 -0.77 16.25 4.00
N ILE A 219 -0.14 15.19 3.47
CA ILE A 219 -0.61 14.49 2.27
C ILE A 219 -2.01 13.92 2.51
N SER A 220 -2.23 13.21 3.64
CA SER A 220 -3.54 12.63 3.95
C SER A 220 -4.63 13.69 4.13
N GLU A 221 -4.34 14.77 4.85
CA GLU A 221 -5.27 15.88 5.09
C GLU A 221 -5.65 16.61 3.79
N LYS A 222 -4.65 16.92 2.93
CA LYS A 222 -4.90 17.64 1.69
C LYS A 222 -5.60 16.78 0.64
N GLN A 223 -5.36 15.47 0.64
CA GLN A 223 -6.10 14.53 -0.19
C GLN A 223 -7.59 14.54 0.14
N PHE A 224 -7.93 14.51 1.44
CA PHE A 224 -9.31 14.65 1.90
C PHE A 224 -9.90 16.03 1.51
N SER A 225 -9.16 17.11 1.76
CA SER A 225 -9.63 18.48 1.46
C SER A 225 -9.98 18.68 -0.02
N ILE A 226 -9.18 18.15 -0.94
CA ILE A 226 -9.43 18.25 -2.39
C ILE A 226 -10.73 17.53 -2.77
N THR A 227 -10.94 16.32 -2.26
CA THR A 227 -12.17 15.56 -2.54
C THR A 227 -13.40 16.24 -1.94
N PHE A 228 -13.26 16.77 -0.73
CA PHE A 228 -14.33 17.51 -0.06
C PHE A 228 -14.74 18.76 -0.83
N ILE A 229 -13.78 19.61 -1.24
CA ILE A 229 -14.04 20.82 -2.04
C ILE A 229 -14.72 20.46 -3.35
N PHE A 230 -14.28 19.37 -4.01
CA PHE A 230 -14.90 18.89 -5.25
C PHE A 230 -16.37 18.50 -5.03
N GLN A 231 -16.67 17.69 -4.01
CA GLN A 231 -18.05 17.29 -3.71
C GLN A 231 -18.94 18.47 -3.30
N GLU A 232 -18.40 19.41 -2.50
CA GLU A 232 -19.09 20.62 -2.10
C GLU A 232 -19.44 21.48 -3.34
N ALA A 233 -18.45 21.72 -4.22
CA ALA A 233 -18.66 22.52 -5.43
C ALA A 233 -19.69 21.91 -6.39
N PHE A 234 -19.63 20.60 -6.64
CA PHE A 234 -20.60 19.96 -7.54
C PHE A 234 -21.96 19.71 -6.88
N GLY A 235 -22.00 19.59 -5.54
CA GLY A 235 -23.25 19.48 -4.79
C GLY A 235 -24.07 20.78 -4.77
N PHE A 236 -23.41 21.93 -4.89
CA PHE A 236 -24.02 23.27 -4.88
C PHE A 236 -23.74 24.04 -6.19
N ILE A 237 -23.62 23.33 -7.31
CA ILE A 237 -23.21 23.95 -8.58
C ILE A 237 -24.19 25.03 -9.08
N SER A 238 -25.49 24.84 -8.86
CA SER A 238 -26.52 25.80 -9.21
C SER A 238 -26.37 27.15 -8.49
N GLU A 239 -26.13 27.07 -7.18
CA GLU A 239 -25.92 28.25 -6.32
C GLU A 239 -24.61 28.96 -6.63
N ILE A 240 -23.54 28.16 -6.87
CA ILE A 240 -22.23 28.73 -7.26
C ILE A 240 -22.30 29.47 -8.56
N LEU A 241 -23.02 28.95 -9.56
CA LEU A 241 -23.24 29.62 -10.85
C LEU A 241 -24.15 30.85 -10.69
N LEU A 242 -25.24 30.74 -9.93
CA LEU A 242 -26.18 31.81 -9.69
C LEU A 242 -25.52 33.02 -9.02
N TYR A 243 -24.69 32.78 -7.99
CA TYR A 243 -23.99 33.81 -7.24
C TYR A 243 -22.63 34.21 -7.81
N SER A 244 -22.20 33.57 -8.91
CA SER A 244 -20.90 33.85 -9.57
C SER A 244 -19.68 33.70 -8.63
N ILE A 245 -19.71 32.72 -7.70
CA ILE A 245 -18.67 32.54 -6.70
C ILE A 245 -17.67 31.41 -7.05
N GLN A 246 -17.56 31.03 -8.33
CA GLN A 246 -16.67 29.97 -8.83
C GLN A 246 -15.22 30.15 -8.37
N ASN A 247 -14.73 31.41 -8.39
CA ASN A 247 -13.34 31.71 -8.05
C ASN A 247 -12.99 31.36 -6.61
N ILE A 248 -13.93 31.44 -5.66
CA ILE A 248 -13.70 31.05 -4.25
C ILE A 248 -13.38 29.55 -4.16
N PHE A 249 -14.13 28.71 -4.87
CA PHE A 249 -13.90 27.26 -4.90
C PHE A 249 -12.63 26.90 -5.65
N ILE A 250 -12.35 27.57 -6.77
CA ILE A 250 -11.11 27.40 -7.55
C ILE A 250 -9.89 27.73 -6.68
N ASP A 251 -9.91 28.82 -5.93
CA ASP A 251 -8.79 29.22 -5.08
C ASP A 251 -8.57 28.25 -3.92
N ARG A 252 -9.64 27.82 -3.25
CA ARG A 252 -9.56 26.78 -2.19
C ARG A 252 -8.99 25.46 -2.71
N PHE A 253 -9.44 25.04 -3.90
CA PHE A 253 -8.93 23.83 -4.58
C PHE A 253 -7.45 23.98 -4.93
N ASN A 254 -7.06 25.09 -5.57
CA ASN A 254 -5.70 25.38 -5.99
C ASN A 254 -4.72 25.40 -4.81
N GLN A 255 -5.09 26.04 -3.70
CA GLN A 255 -4.27 26.06 -2.48
C GLN A 255 -4.03 24.63 -1.96
N SER A 256 -5.07 23.83 -1.84
CA SER A 256 -4.95 22.45 -1.36
C SER A 256 -4.16 21.57 -2.33
N SER A 257 -4.40 21.69 -3.64
CA SER A 257 -3.72 20.96 -4.70
C SER A 257 -2.22 21.29 -4.77
N LYS A 258 -1.85 22.58 -4.72
CA LYS A 258 -0.44 23.01 -4.71
C LYS A 258 0.31 22.49 -3.49
N VAL A 259 -0.31 22.50 -2.30
CA VAL A 259 0.31 21.97 -1.08
C VAL A 259 0.50 20.45 -1.17
N LEU A 260 -0.49 19.72 -1.69
CA LEU A 260 -0.40 18.29 -1.91
C LEU A 260 0.76 17.95 -2.88
N ALA A 261 0.76 18.58 -4.06
CA ALA A 261 1.76 18.38 -5.10
C ALA A 261 3.19 18.65 -4.57
N LYS A 262 3.37 19.76 -3.84
CA LYS A 262 4.66 20.13 -3.23
C LYS A 262 5.14 19.09 -2.22
N ASN A 263 4.25 18.53 -1.39
CA ASN A 263 4.64 17.52 -0.39
C ASN A 263 4.93 16.16 -1.04
N LEU A 264 4.20 15.76 -2.07
CA LEU A 264 4.49 14.56 -2.85
C LEU A 264 5.84 14.67 -3.57
N ALA A 265 6.12 15.80 -4.23
CA ALA A 265 7.40 16.05 -4.89
C ALA A 265 8.58 16.02 -3.89
N LYS A 266 8.44 16.71 -2.74
CA LYS A 266 9.46 16.69 -1.69
C LYS A 266 9.71 15.28 -1.14
N SER A 267 8.66 14.48 -0.94
CA SER A 267 8.80 13.09 -0.48
C SER A 267 9.59 12.24 -1.48
N ARG A 268 9.34 12.41 -2.79
CA ARG A 268 10.10 11.71 -3.85
C ARG A 268 11.56 12.14 -3.89
N ILE A 269 11.82 13.45 -3.87
CA ILE A 269 13.20 13.97 -3.87
C ILE A 269 13.98 13.45 -2.67
N ILE A 270 13.40 13.46 -1.46
CA ILE A 270 14.05 12.90 -0.27
C ILE A 270 14.36 11.41 -0.45
N GLY A 271 13.49 10.66 -1.15
CA GLY A 271 13.71 9.25 -1.45
C GLY A 271 14.84 9.00 -2.46
N GLU A 272 15.03 9.88 -3.44
CA GLU A 272 15.99 9.68 -4.55
C GLU A 272 17.36 10.33 -4.29
N ALA A 273 17.38 11.45 -3.58
CA ALA A 273 18.60 12.23 -3.33
C ALA A 273 19.79 11.40 -2.77
N PRO A 274 19.61 10.47 -1.82
CA PRO A 274 20.71 9.67 -1.30
C PRO A 274 21.42 8.84 -2.36
N ARG A 275 20.67 8.29 -3.31
CA ARG A 275 21.24 7.54 -4.43
C ARG A 275 22.13 8.42 -5.29
N ILE A 276 21.64 9.62 -5.63
CA ILE A 276 22.36 10.57 -6.48
C ILE A 276 23.67 10.98 -5.82
N TYR A 277 23.63 11.38 -4.53
CA TYR A 277 24.85 11.78 -3.81
C TYR A 277 25.87 10.63 -3.70
N LEU A 278 25.39 9.42 -3.37
CA LEU A 278 26.28 8.26 -3.26
C LEU A 278 26.96 7.90 -4.57
N GLU A 279 26.22 7.96 -5.68
CA GLU A 279 26.78 7.69 -7.01
C GLU A 279 27.99 8.59 -7.31
N TYR A 280 27.88 9.89 -7.09
CA TYR A 280 28.99 10.82 -7.34
C TYR A 280 30.11 10.71 -6.30
N ILE A 281 29.80 10.48 -5.02
CA ILE A 281 30.83 10.25 -3.97
C ILE A 281 31.67 9.01 -4.33
N ILE A 282 31.05 7.93 -4.77
CA ILE A 282 31.78 6.71 -5.14
C ILE A 282 32.63 6.92 -6.40
N ILE A 283 32.15 7.67 -7.39
CA ILE A 283 32.95 8.03 -8.56
C ILE A 283 34.19 8.83 -8.14
N ILE A 284 34.02 9.83 -7.28
CA ILE A 284 35.15 10.64 -6.76
C ILE A 284 36.14 9.76 -5.99
N LEU A 285 35.67 8.92 -5.09
CA LEU A 285 36.54 8.01 -4.34
C LEU A 285 37.27 7.01 -5.22
N PHE A 286 36.61 6.52 -6.27
CA PHE A 286 37.22 5.62 -7.25
C PHE A 286 38.36 6.30 -8.00
N VAL A 287 38.17 7.54 -8.45
CA VAL A 287 39.24 8.32 -9.13
C VAL A 287 40.39 8.60 -8.17
N LEU A 288 40.11 8.98 -6.92
CA LEU A 288 41.15 9.19 -5.92
C LEU A 288 41.93 7.90 -5.60
N PHE A 289 41.24 6.77 -5.54
CA PHE A 289 41.88 5.46 -5.34
C PHE A 289 42.80 5.12 -6.53
N LEU A 290 42.36 5.32 -7.77
CA LEU A 290 43.18 5.10 -8.96
C LEU A 290 44.41 6.02 -8.96
N TYR A 291 44.23 7.30 -8.64
CA TYR A 291 45.31 8.26 -8.56
C TYR A 291 46.34 7.86 -7.48
N TYR A 292 45.89 7.54 -6.25
CA TYR A 292 46.75 7.09 -5.17
C TYR A 292 47.55 5.83 -5.56
N PHE A 293 46.87 4.86 -6.16
CA PHE A 293 47.49 3.61 -6.57
C PHE A 293 48.53 3.83 -7.68
N ALA A 294 48.22 4.68 -8.68
CA ALA A 294 49.15 5.00 -9.75
C ALA A 294 50.39 5.74 -9.31
N THR A 295 50.27 6.58 -8.25
CA THR A 295 51.42 7.41 -7.76
C THR A 295 52.28 6.70 -6.74
N TYR A 296 51.69 5.87 -5.87
CA TYR A 296 52.42 5.29 -4.71
C TYR A 296 52.70 3.79 -4.83
N SER A 297 52.14 3.07 -5.80
CA SER A 297 52.32 1.64 -5.97
C SER A 297 53.27 1.31 -7.15
N SER A 298 54.56 1.58 -6.94
CA SER A 298 55.56 1.40 -7.97
C SER A 298 55.89 -0.06 -8.35
N ASN A 299 55.43 -1.07 -7.60
CA ASN A 299 55.76 -2.48 -7.82
C ASN A 299 54.58 -3.45 -7.89
N ASN A 300 53.36 -3.02 -7.65
CA ASN A 300 52.20 -3.93 -7.72
C ASN A 300 51.45 -3.77 -9.05
N LYS A 301 51.39 -4.83 -9.81
CA LYS A 301 50.50 -4.88 -11.01
C LYS A 301 49.06 -4.60 -10.60
N ILE A 302 48.42 -3.67 -11.25
CA ILE A 302 47.00 -3.39 -11.04
C ILE A 302 46.22 -4.66 -11.42
N ASP A 303 45.52 -5.24 -10.47
CA ASP A 303 44.63 -6.37 -10.73
C ASP A 303 43.35 -5.84 -11.42
N ILE A 304 43.37 -5.83 -12.75
CA ILE A 304 42.29 -5.32 -13.58
C ILE A 304 41.00 -6.13 -13.30
N ALA A 305 41.14 -7.42 -13.02
CA ALA A 305 39.99 -8.27 -12.72
C ALA A 305 39.31 -7.85 -11.40
N LEU A 306 40.09 -7.45 -10.37
CA LEU A 306 39.55 -6.95 -9.12
C LEU A 306 38.86 -5.58 -9.30
N ILE A 307 39.45 -4.67 -10.03
CA ILE A 307 38.85 -3.36 -10.34
C ILE A 307 37.52 -3.54 -11.10
N SER A 308 37.49 -4.43 -12.08
CA SER A 308 36.31 -4.73 -12.87
C SER A 308 35.21 -5.34 -12.01
N LEU A 309 35.52 -6.28 -11.10
CA LEU A 309 34.59 -6.86 -10.15
C LEU A 309 33.98 -5.80 -9.23
N LEU A 310 34.81 -4.92 -8.65
CA LEU A 310 34.35 -3.86 -7.76
C LEU A 310 33.48 -2.84 -8.48
N GLY A 311 33.86 -2.45 -9.71
CA GLY A 311 33.07 -1.57 -10.56
C GLY A 311 31.72 -2.19 -10.90
N PHE A 312 31.68 -3.47 -11.29
CA PHE A 312 30.44 -4.17 -11.61
C PHE A 312 29.54 -4.36 -10.37
N ALA A 313 30.13 -4.69 -9.21
CA ALA A 313 29.43 -4.78 -7.96
C ALA A 313 28.83 -3.43 -7.54
N ALA A 314 29.58 -2.33 -7.69
CA ALA A 314 29.07 -0.99 -7.43
C ALA A 314 27.88 -0.62 -8.32
N LEU A 315 27.95 -0.91 -9.64
CA LEU A 315 26.85 -0.71 -10.59
C LEU A 315 25.58 -1.46 -10.20
N LYS A 316 25.69 -2.59 -9.47
CA LYS A 316 24.56 -3.37 -8.98
C LYS A 316 24.08 -2.91 -7.60
N LEU A 317 24.98 -2.68 -6.65
CA LEU A 317 24.63 -2.37 -5.25
C LEU A 317 24.10 -0.95 -5.07
N LEU A 318 24.65 0.04 -5.79
CA LEU A 318 24.22 1.44 -5.66
C LEU A 318 22.73 1.66 -6.00
N PRO A 319 22.20 1.19 -7.14
CA PRO A 319 20.79 1.33 -7.44
C PRO A 319 19.90 0.59 -6.45
N LEU A 320 20.33 -0.58 -5.93
CA LEU A 320 19.55 -1.36 -4.97
C LEU A 320 19.44 -0.66 -3.62
N SER A 321 20.52 -0.11 -3.10
CA SER A 321 20.53 0.65 -1.85
C SER A 321 19.70 1.93 -1.97
N GLY A 322 19.80 2.66 -3.08
CA GLY A 322 18.96 3.81 -3.38
C GLY A 322 17.46 3.46 -3.43
N LYS A 323 17.10 2.33 -4.05
CA LYS A 323 15.72 1.83 -4.07
C LYS A 323 15.19 1.55 -2.67
N ILE A 324 15.98 0.93 -1.79
CA ILE A 324 15.56 0.66 -0.40
C ILE A 324 15.19 1.96 0.31
N TYR A 325 16.01 3.00 0.18
CA TYR A 325 15.73 4.28 0.81
C TYR A 325 14.51 4.98 0.20
N ASN A 326 14.34 4.94 -1.12
CA ASN A 326 13.16 5.48 -1.80
C ASN A 326 11.88 4.75 -1.34
N TYR A 327 11.89 3.44 -1.30
CA TYR A 327 10.79 2.64 -0.80
C TYR A 327 10.48 2.93 0.67
N TYR A 328 11.50 3.07 1.52
CA TYR A 328 11.33 3.50 2.90
C TYR A 328 10.64 4.88 2.99
N SER A 329 11.11 5.85 2.21
CA SER A 329 10.50 7.19 2.13
C SER A 329 9.04 7.12 1.71
N THR A 330 8.71 6.31 0.69
CA THR A 330 7.35 6.09 0.20
C THR A 330 6.46 5.50 1.30
N ILE A 331 6.88 4.42 1.95
CA ILE A 331 6.13 3.79 3.04
C ILE A 331 5.88 4.80 4.16
N LYS A 332 6.89 5.54 4.54
CA LYS A 332 6.78 6.51 5.64
C LYS A 332 5.91 7.69 5.31
N SER A 333 5.95 8.18 4.07
CA SER A 333 5.09 9.28 3.61
C SER A 333 3.61 8.87 3.47
N LEU A 334 3.33 7.60 3.24
CA LEU A 334 1.97 7.06 3.09
C LEU A 334 1.44 6.37 4.36
N GLN A 335 2.20 6.37 5.45
CA GLN A 335 1.85 5.64 6.68
C GLN A 335 0.48 6.02 7.23
N ASN A 336 0.11 7.32 7.29
CA ASN A 336 -1.17 7.77 7.83
C ASN A 336 -2.35 7.29 6.96
N ILE A 337 -2.17 7.32 5.63
CA ILE A 337 -3.19 6.81 4.69
C ILE A 337 -3.45 5.32 4.94
N PHE A 338 -2.40 4.57 5.19
CA PHE A 338 -2.53 3.16 5.50
C PHE A 338 -3.23 2.90 6.84
N GLU A 339 -2.90 3.67 7.87
CA GLU A 339 -3.57 3.57 9.17
C GLU A 339 -5.08 3.78 9.04
N ASP A 340 -5.51 4.71 8.19
CA ASP A 340 -6.93 4.94 7.88
C ASP A 340 -7.57 3.70 7.24
N ILE A 341 -6.91 3.09 6.24
CA ILE A 341 -7.41 1.89 5.55
C ILE A 341 -7.53 0.71 6.53
N MET A 342 -6.50 0.46 7.34
CA MET A 342 -6.50 -0.65 8.30
C MET A 342 -7.55 -0.49 9.39
N ASN A 343 -7.82 0.72 9.85
CA ASN A 343 -8.87 0.99 10.82
C ASN A 343 -10.25 0.61 10.25
N ILE A 344 -10.48 0.89 8.98
CA ILE A 344 -11.74 0.50 8.31
C ILE A 344 -11.85 -1.02 8.17
N LEU A 345 -10.77 -1.67 7.72
CA LEU A 345 -10.77 -3.13 7.55
C LEU A 345 -10.96 -3.89 8.89
N LYS A 346 -10.46 -3.34 10.00
CA LYS A 346 -10.60 -3.97 11.34
C LYS A 346 -11.96 -3.73 11.98
N ASN A 347 -12.54 -2.55 11.78
CA ASN A 347 -13.85 -2.21 12.33
C ASN A 347 -15.01 -2.88 11.60
N SER A 348 -14.72 -3.63 10.55
CA SER A 348 -15.71 -4.31 9.70
C SER A 348 -16.00 -5.73 10.16
N ASN A 349 -16.61 -5.91 11.33
CA ASN A 349 -17.16 -7.20 11.78
C ASN A 349 -18.51 -7.55 11.10
N VAL A 350 -18.75 -7.05 9.88
CA VAL A 350 -20.04 -7.21 9.18
C VAL A 350 -20.20 -8.62 8.58
N GLU A 351 -19.10 -9.25 8.14
CA GLU A 351 -19.12 -10.57 7.48
C GLU A 351 -19.79 -11.67 8.33
N ASN A 352 -19.64 -11.61 9.68
CA ASN A 352 -20.19 -12.63 10.56
C ASN A 352 -21.68 -12.42 10.93
N LYS A 353 -22.27 -11.27 10.56
CA LYS A 353 -23.66 -10.95 10.94
C LYS A 353 -24.68 -11.35 9.88
N ILE A 354 -24.28 -11.48 8.62
CA ILE A 354 -25.20 -11.70 7.50
C ILE A 354 -25.40 -13.19 7.17
N GLU A 355 -24.33 -14.01 7.25
CA GLU A 355 -24.39 -15.42 6.87
C GLU A 355 -25.21 -16.34 7.79
N LYS A 356 -25.60 -15.87 9.00
CA LYS A 356 -26.29 -16.70 10.00
C LYS A 356 -27.72 -16.26 10.33
N ARG A 357 -28.37 -15.46 9.50
CA ARG A 357 -29.72 -15.00 9.79
C ARG A 357 -30.76 -15.97 9.22
N ASN A 358 -31.41 -16.74 10.08
CA ASN A 358 -32.68 -17.40 9.75
C ASN A 358 -33.72 -16.29 9.53
N ILE A 359 -34.09 -16.05 8.27
CA ILE A 359 -35.06 -15.02 7.90
C ILE A 359 -36.46 -15.58 8.17
N ASN A 360 -37.04 -15.20 9.30
CA ASN A 360 -38.44 -15.47 9.58
C ASN A 360 -39.33 -14.60 8.69
N LYS A 361 -40.17 -15.24 7.86
CA LYS A 361 -41.06 -14.51 6.99
C LYS A 361 -42.21 -13.88 7.77
N ILE A 362 -42.38 -12.57 7.62
CA ILE A 362 -43.52 -11.82 8.15
C ILE A 362 -44.59 -11.72 7.07
N ALA A 363 -45.84 -12.05 7.42
CA ALA A 363 -47.01 -11.72 6.61
C ALA A 363 -47.55 -10.35 7.08
N PHE A 364 -48.05 -9.54 6.15
CA PHE A 364 -48.79 -8.32 6.47
C PHE A 364 -50.23 -8.52 5.99
N LYS A 365 -51.15 -8.78 6.95
CA LYS A 365 -52.57 -9.09 6.66
C LYS A 365 -53.53 -8.02 7.22
N ASN A 366 -53.26 -7.46 8.41
CA ASN A 366 -54.17 -6.61 9.13
C ASN A 366 -53.64 -5.22 9.43
N ASN A 367 -52.60 -5.09 10.26
CA ASN A 367 -52.15 -3.79 10.74
C ASN A 367 -50.65 -3.74 11.08
N ILE A 368 -50.15 -2.51 11.16
CA ILE A 368 -48.85 -2.15 11.71
C ILE A 368 -49.09 -1.33 12.95
N LYS A 369 -48.47 -1.68 14.08
CA LYS A 369 -48.59 -0.93 15.36
C LYS A 369 -47.23 -0.46 15.84
N LEU A 370 -47.18 0.80 16.26
CA LEU A 370 -46.05 1.39 16.96
C LEU A 370 -46.42 1.54 18.43
N HIS A 371 -45.60 0.97 19.32
CA HIS A 371 -45.84 0.97 20.76
C HIS A 371 -44.78 1.79 21.45
N ASN A 372 -45.20 2.88 22.10
CA ASN A 372 -44.41 3.74 22.99
C ASN A 372 -43.05 4.15 22.42
N ILE A 373 -43.04 4.54 21.17
CA ILE A 373 -41.82 4.90 20.44
C ILE A 373 -41.25 6.20 21.03
N ASN A 374 -40.01 6.10 21.52
CA ASN A 374 -39.17 7.25 21.86
C ASN A 374 -37.93 7.27 20.98
N PHE A 375 -37.57 8.45 20.49
CA PHE A 375 -36.36 8.60 19.72
C PHE A 375 -35.72 9.98 19.86
N THR A 376 -34.38 9.98 20.04
CA THR A 376 -33.57 11.16 20.25
C THR A 376 -32.35 11.14 19.29
N TYR A 377 -32.13 12.21 18.52
CA TYR A 377 -30.87 12.34 17.81
C TYR A 377 -29.77 12.75 18.79
N ASN A 378 -28.71 11.96 18.82
CA ASN A 378 -27.49 12.28 19.57
C ASN A 378 -26.50 13.01 18.65
N ASN A 379 -26.66 14.31 18.46
CA ASN A 379 -25.64 15.14 17.83
C ASN A 379 -24.58 15.53 18.88
N GLU A 380 -23.32 15.72 18.46
CA GLU A 380 -22.17 15.97 19.37
C GLU A 380 -22.40 17.08 20.39
N ASN A 381 -23.33 18.00 20.16
CA ASN A 381 -23.61 19.16 21.02
C ASN A 381 -25.06 19.31 21.54
N LYS A 382 -26.01 18.46 21.09
CA LYS A 382 -27.42 18.53 21.53
C LYS A 382 -28.10 17.17 21.47
N ARG A 383 -28.79 16.83 22.54
CA ARG A 383 -29.78 15.74 22.56
C ARG A 383 -31.14 16.33 22.21
N GLU A 384 -31.65 16.06 21.03
CA GLU A 384 -32.95 16.54 20.58
C GLU A 384 -33.95 15.39 20.55
N LYS A 385 -34.91 15.39 21.49
CA LYS A 385 -35.96 14.40 21.54
C LYS A 385 -37.00 14.70 20.47
N VAL A 386 -37.13 13.80 19.51
CA VAL A 386 -37.97 13.99 18.31
C VAL A 386 -39.29 13.27 18.41
N LEU A 387 -39.29 12.07 18.98
CA LEU A 387 -40.52 11.32 19.26
C LEU A 387 -40.57 11.02 20.77
N ASN A 388 -41.76 11.20 21.36
CA ASN A 388 -41.99 11.00 22.77
C ASN A 388 -43.25 10.19 22.97
N ASN A 389 -43.11 8.97 23.49
CA ASN A 389 -44.19 8.03 23.77
C ASN A 389 -45.23 7.91 22.67
N PHE A 390 -44.73 7.86 21.42
CA PHE A 390 -45.56 7.88 20.22
C PHE A 390 -46.17 6.51 19.96
N ASN A 391 -47.51 6.47 19.92
CA ASN A 391 -48.30 5.29 19.60
C ASN A 391 -49.12 5.53 18.35
N PHE A 392 -49.13 4.58 17.43
CA PHE A 392 -49.85 4.72 16.18
C PHE A 392 -50.19 3.37 15.57
N GLU A 393 -51.34 3.28 14.87
CA GLU A 393 -51.75 2.09 14.18
C GLU A 393 -52.08 2.42 12.70
N ILE A 394 -51.58 1.60 11.78
CA ILE A 394 -51.85 1.70 10.35
C ILE A 394 -52.56 0.39 9.91
N LYS A 395 -53.80 0.49 9.45
CA LYS A 395 -54.55 -0.64 8.94
C LYS A 395 -54.12 -0.97 7.50
N LYS A 396 -54.20 -2.25 7.14
CA LYS A 396 -53.96 -2.65 5.75
C LYS A 396 -54.99 -1.98 4.81
N ASN A 397 -54.55 -1.65 3.61
CA ASN A 397 -55.32 -0.94 2.57
C ASN A 397 -55.78 0.46 3.02
N SER A 398 -55.23 1.05 4.05
CA SER A 398 -55.51 2.43 4.42
C SER A 398 -54.53 3.41 3.76
N PHE A 399 -55.00 4.62 3.53
CA PHE A 399 -54.18 5.76 3.10
C PHE A 399 -54.02 6.68 4.34
N VAL A 400 -52.77 6.93 4.72
CA VAL A 400 -52.45 7.69 5.93
C VAL A 400 -51.62 8.94 5.60
N GLY A 401 -52.14 10.11 5.95
CA GLY A 401 -51.45 11.39 5.83
C GLY A 401 -50.72 11.76 7.12
N ILE A 402 -49.41 12.08 7.04
CA ILE A 402 -48.61 12.58 8.16
C ILE A 402 -48.42 14.08 8.01
N LYS A 403 -49.12 14.87 8.88
CA LYS A 403 -49.06 16.33 8.87
C LYS A 403 -48.31 16.86 10.11
N GLY A 404 -47.55 17.94 9.94
CA GLY A 404 -46.84 18.62 11.04
C GLY A 404 -45.86 19.65 10.47
N SER A 405 -45.43 20.58 11.32
CA SER A 405 -44.42 21.58 10.96
C SER A 405 -43.05 20.93 10.67
N THR A 406 -42.18 21.65 9.98
CA THR A 406 -40.78 21.20 9.72
C THR A 406 -40.06 20.94 11.04
N GLY A 407 -39.26 19.87 11.13
CA GLY A 407 -38.54 19.48 12.34
C GLY A 407 -39.33 18.61 13.34
N LYS A 408 -40.65 18.43 13.19
CA LYS A 408 -41.48 17.63 14.13
C LYS A 408 -41.38 16.09 13.98
N GLY A 409 -40.32 15.59 13.34
CA GLY A 409 -40.04 14.14 13.31
C GLY A 409 -40.78 13.32 12.27
N LYS A 410 -41.46 13.93 11.25
CA LYS A 410 -42.16 13.19 10.17
C LYS A 410 -41.23 12.21 9.45
N SER A 411 -40.10 12.69 8.96
CA SER A 411 -39.10 11.87 8.26
C SER A 411 -38.45 10.84 9.19
N THR A 412 -38.31 11.15 10.48
CA THR A 412 -37.82 10.20 11.50
C THR A 412 -38.80 9.05 11.71
N LEU A 413 -40.09 9.38 11.81
CA LEU A 413 -41.15 8.36 11.93
C LEU A 413 -41.16 7.40 10.73
N ILE A 414 -41.05 7.92 9.51
CA ILE A 414 -40.98 7.10 8.29
C ILE A 414 -39.73 6.21 8.32
N LYS A 415 -38.57 6.74 8.70
CA LYS A 415 -37.32 5.96 8.82
C LYS A 415 -37.42 4.87 9.89
N ILE A 416 -38.13 5.10 10.97
CA ILE A 416 -38.39 4.09 12.01
C ILE A 416 -39.33 3.01 11.48
N LEU A 417 -40.41 3.38 10.78
CA LEU A 417 -41.34 2.43 10.13
C LEU A 417 -40.62 1.54 9.10
N MET A 418 -39.68 2.09 8.36
CA MET A 418 -38.82 1.34 7.44
C MET A 418 -37.72 0.52 8.16
N CYS A 419 -37.65 0.60 9.48
CA CYS A 419 -36.57 -0.02 10.27
C CYS A 419 -35.15 0.36 9.81
N LEU A 420 -34.98 1.55 9.26
CA LEU A 420 -33.68 2.14 8.96
C LEU A 420 -33.03 2.71 10.22
N ILE A 421 -33.84 3.23 11.14
CA ILE A 421 -33.42 3.75 12.44
C ILE A 421 -34.13 2.96 13.53
N LYS A 422 -33.40 2.55 14.55
CA LYS A 422 -33.94 1.85 15.70
C LYS A 422 -34.41 2.87 16.73
N PRO A 423 -35.64 2.77 17.30
CA PRO A 423 -36.08 3.63 18.38
C PRO A 423 -35.27 3.37 19.67
N ASP A 424 -35.13 4.40 20.53
CA ASP A 424 -34.45 4.30 21.82
C ASP A 424 -35.23 3.36 22.75
N THR A 425 -36.57 3.53 22.79
CA THR A 425 -37.51 2.65 23.50
C THR A 425 -38.75 2.46 22.66
N GLY A 426 -39.53 1.43 23.00
CA GLY A 426 -40.69 1.02 22.24
C GLY A 426 -40.36 -0.03 21.17
N HIS A 427 -41.36 -0.42 20.37
CA HIS A 427 -41.18 -1.41 19.31
C HIS A 427 -42.27 -1.28 18.24
N ILE A 428 -42.03 -1.92 17.10
CA ILE A 428 -42.99 -2.03 15.99
C ILE A 428 -43.48 -3.45 15.94
N GLU A 429 -44.79 -3.61 15.73
CA GLU A 429 -45.46 -4.91 15.54
C GLU A 429 -46.16 -4.91 14.16
N ILE A 430 -46.15 -6.06 13.52
CA ILE A 430 -46.88 -6.33 12.26
C ILE A 430 -47.75 -7.55 12.53
N ASP A 431 -49.08 -7.36 12.50
CA ASP A 431 -50.08 -8.40 12.80
C ASP A 431 -49.76 -9.12 14.14
N GLY A 432 -49.38 -8.38 15.19
CA GLY A 432 -49.00 -8.92 16.49
C GLY A 432 -47.58 -9.52 16.61
N VAL A 433 -46.83 -9.55 15.53
CA VAL A 433 -45.41 -10.03 15.53
C VAL A 433 -44.48 -8.85 15.71
N LYS A 434 -43.73 -8.83 16.79
CA LYS A 434 -42.70 -7.80 17.05
C LYS A 434 -41.57 -7.89 16.04
N LEU A 435 -41.21 -6.73 15.48
CA LEU A 435 -40.02 -6.64 14.60
C LEU A 435 -38.75 -6.76 15.42
N ASP A 436 -37.91 -7.70 15.01
CA ASP A 436 -36.58 -7.98 15.55
C ASP A 436 -35.51 -8.16 14.46
N ILE A 437 -34.29 -8.47 14.86
CA ILE A 437 -33.16 -8.65 13.96
C ILE A 437 -33.38 -9.79 12.95
N ASN A 438 -34.21 -10.81 13.28
CA ASN A 438 -34.38 -12.00 12.46
C ASN A 438 -35.46 -11.80 11.38
N ASN A 439 -36.39 -10.86 11.56
CA ASN A 439 -37.54 -10.66 10.68
C ASN A 439 -37.55 -9.28 9.98
N ILE A 440 -36.71 -8.34 10.38
CA ILE A 440 -36.66 -6.97 9.85
C ILE A 440 -36.46 -6.94 8.32
N TYR A 441 -35.62 -7.84 7.75
CA TYR A 441 -35.41 -7.91 6.30
C TYR A 441 -36.65 -8.39 5.54
N SER A 442 -37.42 -9.31 6.14
CA SER A 442 -38.69 -9.76 5.58
C SER A 442 -39.70 -8.63 5.49
N TRP A 443 -39.69 -7.73 6.47
CA TRP A 443 -40.48 -6.50 6.46
C TRP A 443 -39.98 -5.50 5.43
N GLN A 444 -38.70 -5.17 5.40
CA GLN A 444 -38.09 -4.22 4.47
C GLN A 444 -38.37 -4.61 2.99
N ASN A 445 -38.34 -5.91 2.67
CA ASN A 445 -38.68 -6.40 1.33
C ASN A 445 -40.15 -6.17 0.89
N LYS A 446 -41.01 -5.72 1.80
CA LYS A 446 -42.43 -5.41 1.50
C LYS A 446 -42.69 -3.90 1.41
N ILE A 447 -41.65 -3.07 1.62
CA ILE A 447 -41.77 -1.63 1.60
C ILE A 447 -41.23 -1.10 0.28
N SER A 448 -41.98 -0.21 -0.36
CA SER A 448 -41.48 0.64 -1.44
C SER A 448 -41.49 2.07 -1.01
N ILE A 449 -40.45 2.83 -1.39
CA ILE A 449 -40.32 4.26 -1.12
C ILE A 449 -40.21 5.02 -2.44
N LEU A 450 -40.95 6.09 -2.54
CA LEU A 450 -40.70 7.14 -3.55
C LEU A 450 -40.00 8.29 -2.84
N PRO A 451 -38.76 8.65 -3.25
CA PRO A 451 -38.00 9.72 -2.62
C PRO A 451 -38.58 11.12 -2.93
#